data_233c5601c526371f0f1c31ce31352bf1
#
_entry.id   233c5601c526371f0f1c31ce31352bf1
#
_cell.length_a   1.000
_cell.length_b   1.000
_cell.length_c   1.000
_cell.angle_alpha   90.00
_cell.angle_beta   90.00
_cell.angle_gamma   90.00
#
_symmetry.space_group_name_H-M   'P 1'
#
loop_
_entity.id
_entity.type
_entity.pdbx_description
1 polymer ?
#
loop_
_entity_poly.entity_id
_entity_poly.type
_entity_poly.pdbx_seq_one_letter_code
_entity_poly.pdbx_strand_id
1 'polypeptide(L)'
;MEDGVAARRARVSGHDRKIGRATPAGYSDAAQEVIGNGRDEVPYGIGGWVGGAYVYIGQPERCVEWCRAELARGRDTHTLTRATLVIALKIAGSEDEAMAATKGLIDAAEATHNPWALSLALWAYGTAFLDADPDRAREAMLRGVVIAQDSGNRTIETYLASRLARLEAQHGDPLAALDYFLVSIRHLHDSGNSTTIRAVLAALAALFNRLGHYEVAATMSGFADMPYSRSVVPEISTGIIHLRKVLGDETYESLARRGEQMTTAAMVTYALDQIDETRTELNAVS
;
A
#
# COMPACT_ATOMS: atom_id res chain seq x y z
N MET A 1 -9.71 21.10 38.76
CA MET A 1 -8.97 20.49 37.63
C MET A 1 -9.60 19.19 37.14
N GLU A 2 -10.39 18.49 37.93
CA GLU A 2 -11.06 17.23 37.55
C GLU A 2 -12.28 17.42 36.64
N ASP A 3 -13.01 18.52 36.75
CA ASP A 3 -14.20 18.77 35.91
C ASP A 3 -13.89 19.03 34.43
N GLY A 4 -12.70 19.50 34.12
CA GLY A 4 -12.26 19.70 32.72
C GLY A 4 -11.95 18.42 31.95
N VAL A 5 -11.51 17.37 32.66
CA VAL A 5 -11.19 16.05 32.07
C VAL A 5 -12.45 15.25 31.83
N ALA A 6 -13.43 15.32 32.71
CA ALA A 6 -14.74 14.65 32.55
C ALA A 6 -15.54 15.24 31.38
N ALA A 7 -15.54 16.56 31.22
CA ALA A 7 -16.19 17.24 30.10
C ALA A 7 -15.55 16.91 28.74
N ARG A 8 -14.22 16.72 28.69
CA ARG A 8 -13.53 16.25 27.48
C ARG A 8 -13.85 14.78 27.13
N ARG A 9 -13.94 13.89 28.14
CA ARG A 9 -14.35 12.48 27.93
C ARG A 9 -15.78 12.37 27.44
N ALA A 10 -16.70 13.19 27.97
CA ALA A 10 -18.10 13.18 27.53
C ALA A 10 -18.28 13.67 26.08
N ARG A 11 -17.45 14.61 25.60
CA ARG A 11 -17.48 15.04 24.18
C ARG A 11 -16.94 13.99 23.22
N VAL A 12 -15.90 13.25 23.61
CA VAL A 12 -15.36 12.15 22.80
C VAL A 12 -16.36 11.00 22.70
N SER A 13 -17.03 10.65 23.83
CA SER A 13 -18.03 9.56 23.82
C SER A 13 -19.33 9.92 23.05
N GLY A 14 -19.67 11.20 22.93
CA GLY A 14 -20.82 11.65 22.15
C GLY A 14 -20.57 11.64 20.63
N HIS A 15 -19.32 11.76 20.20
CA HIS A 15 -18.93 11.67 18.79
C HIS A 15 -18.88 10.21 18.31
N ASP A 16 -18.43 9.29 19.16
CA ASP A 16 -18.34 7.84 18.82
C ASP A 16 -19.69 7.20 18.43
N ARG A 17 -20.81 7.71 18.93
CA ARG A 17 -22.12 7.18 18.55
C ARG A 17 -22.59 7.56 17.15
N LYS A 18 -22.04 8.63 16.54
CA LYS A 18 -22.35 9.05 15.16
C LYS A 18 -21.41 8.44 14.12
N ILE A 19 -20.26 7.93 14.54
CA ILE A 19 -19.20 7.40 13.66
C ILE A 19 -19.54 5.98 13.12
N GLY A 20 -20.48 5.27 13.70
CA GLY A 20 -20.81 3.87 13.38
C GLY A 20 -21.32 3.56 11.96
N ARG A 21 -21.38 4.55 11.05
CA ARG A 21 -21.75 4.39 9.62
C ARG A 21 -21.02 5.35 8.67
N ALA A 22 -19.95 6.01 9.10
CA ALA A 22 -19.22 6.89 8.20
C ALA A 22 -18.40 6.04 7.20
N THR A 23 -18.46 6.40 5.93
CA THR A 23 -17.61 5.81 4.90
C THR A 23 -16.16 6.25 5.13
N PRO A 24 -15.13 5.50 4.63
CA PRO A 24 -13.74 5.93 4.70
C PRO A 24 -13.52 7.37 4.21
N ALA A 25 -14.24 7.80 3.15
CA ALA A 25 -14.24 9.19 2.69
C ALA A 25 -14.74 10.17 3.77
N GLY A 26 -15.81 9.82 4.49
CA GLY A 26 -16.34 10.64 5.57
C GLY A 26 -15.37 10.81 6.74
N TYR A 27 -14.53 9.81 7.04
CA TYR A 27 -13.47 9.96 8.04
C TYR A 27 -12.38 10.93 7.59
N SER A 28 -11.98 10.87 6.31
CA SER A 28 -10.99 11.80 5.74
C SER A 28 -11.52 13.23 5.71
N ASP A 29 -12.78 13.44 5.34
CA ASP A 29 -13.41 14.76 5.30
C ASP A 29 -13.59 15.32 6.73
N ALA A 30 -13.99 14.50 7.71
CA ALA A 30 -14.08 14.90 9.11
C ALA A 30 -12.71 15.25 9.71
N ALA A 31 -11.66 14.50 9.36
CA ALA A 31 -10.29 14.82 9.76
C ALA A 31 -9.82 16.14 9.13
N GLN A 32 -10.14 16.38 7.85
CA GLN A 32 -9.89 17.65 7.16
C GLN A 32 -10.58 18.84 7.87
N GLU A 33 -11.85 18.68 8.24
CA GLU A 33 -12.61 19.72 8.93
C GLU A 33 -11.99 20.07 10.30
N VAL A 34 -11.58 19.04 11.07
CA VAL A 34 -10.90 19.23 12.36
C VAL A 34 -9.57 19.95 12.20
N ILE A 35 -8.79 19.63 11.16
CA ILE A 35 -7.49 20.25 10.88
C ILE A 35 -7.67 21.64 10.23
N GLY A 36 -8.68 21.80 9.36
CA GLY A 36 -8.95 23.05 8.62
C GLY A 36 -9.51 24.17 9.49
N ASN A 37 -10.19 23.86 10.59
CA ASN A 37 -10.81 24.83 11.49
C ASN A 37 -9.83 25.54 12.45
N GLY A 38 -8.57 25.75 12.04
CA GLY A 38 -7.71 26.78 12.62
C GLY A 38 -7.05 26.43 13.96
N ARG A 39 -6.83 25.17 14.26
CA ARG A 39 -5.92 24.81 15.35
C ARG A 39 -4.50 24.72 14.80
N ASP A 40 -3.67 25.69 15.14
CA ASP A 40 -2.25 25.76 14.78
C ASP A 40 -1.43 24.56 15.30
N GLU A 41 -1.99 23.77 16.20
CA GLU A 41 -1.41 22.54 16.74
C GLU A 41 -2.06 21.29 16.13
N VAL A 42 -1.73 20.97 14.89
CA VAL A 42 -2.02 19.63 14.37
C VAL A 42 -1.02 18.65 15.00
N PRO A 43 -1.50 17.60 15.70
CA PRO A 43 -0.59 16.63 16.29
C PRO A 43 0.35 16.02 15.21
N TYR A 44 1.55 15.74 15.63
CA TYR A 44 2.68 15.25 14.86
C TYR A 44 2.29 14.29 13.73
N GLY A 45 2.57 14.65 12.48
CA GLY A 45 2.43 13.76 11.33
C GLY A 45 1.01 13.50 10.80
N ILE A 46 -0.05 14.03 11.44
CA ILE A 46 -1.45 13.79 11.01
C ILE A 46 -1.69 14.23 9.56
N GLY A 47 -1.08 15.33 9.12
CA GLY A 47 -1.27 15.84 7.76
C GLY A 47 -0.97 14.80 6.68
N GLY A 48 0.15 14.10 6.78
CA GLY A 48 0.51 13.03 5.85
C GLY A 48 -0.42 11.81 5.93
N TRP A 49 -0.86 11.43 7.14
CA TRP A 49 -1.80 10.33 7.32
C TRP A 49 -3.19 10.61 6.75
N VAL A 50 -3.69 11.84 6.92
CA VAL A 50 -4.97 12.26 6.30
C VAL A 50 -4.85 12.21 4.78
N GLY A 51 -3.75 12.71 4.23
CA GLY A 51 -3.45 12.57 2.80
C GLY A 51 -3.48 11.10 2.36
N GLY A 52 -2.76 10.23 3.08
CA GLY A 52 -2.71 8.78 2.79
C GLY A 52 -4.09 8.11 2.79
N ALA A 53 -5.01 8.55 3.65
CA ALA A 53 -6.37 8.00 3.70
C ALA A 53 -7.13 8.18 2.37
N TYR A 54 -6.89 9.26 1.63
CA TYR A 54 -7.49 9.44 0.29
C TYR A 54 -7.01 8.40 -0.71
N VAL A 55 -5.75 7.96 -0.62
CA VAL A 55 -5.24 6.87 -1.47
C VAL A 55 -5.99 5.57 -1.20
N TYR A 56 -6.23 5.23 0.08
CA TYR A 56 -6.94 4.00 0.46
C TYR A 56 -8.40 3.94 -0.02
N ILE A 57 -9.03 5.10 -0.25
CA ILE A 57 -10.38 5.16 -0.80
C ILE A 57 -10.41 5.39 -2.33
N GLY A 58 -9.24 5.29 -2.99
CA GLY A 58 -9.12 5.41 -4.45
C GLY A 58 -9.23 6.84 -4.97
N GLN A 59 -8.81 7.83 -4.18
CA GLN A 59 -8.83 9.27 -4.54
C GLN A 59 -7.42 9.88 -4.46
N PRO A 60 -6.44 9.38 -5.22
CA PRO A 60 -5.05 9.84 -5.14
C PRO A 60 -4.88 11.32 -5.50
N GLU A 61 -5.70 11.88 -6.40
CA GLU A 61 -5.65 13.30 -6.76
C GLU A 61 -5.97 14.20 -5.56
N ARG A 62 -6.96 13.84 -4.74
CA ARG A 62 -7.26 14.56 -3.49
C ARG A 62 -6.12 14.46 -2.49
N CYS A 63 -5.41 13.32 -2.45
CA CYS A 63 -4.19 13.20 -1.66
C CYS A 63 -3.12 14.17 -2.12
N VAL A 64 -2.90 14.30 -3.44
CA VAL A 64 -1.94 15.24 -4.03
C VAL A 64 -2.29 16.68 -3.65
N GLU A 65 -3.54 17.10 -3.83
CA GLU A 65 -4.01 18.45 -3.45
C GLU A 65 -3.79 18.74 -1.97
N TRP A 66 -4.17 17.79 -1.10
CA TRP A 66 -3.98 17.90 0.33
C TRP A 66 -2.50 18.03 0.72
N CYS A 67 -1.64 17.14 0.23
CA CYS A 67 -0.21 17.16 0.56
C CYS A 67 0.46 18.47 0.07
N ARG A 68 0.11 18.97 -1.12
CA ARG A 68 0.60 20.25 -1.62
C ARG A 68 0.18 21.42 -0.71
N ALA A 69 -1.07 21.41 -0.23
CA ALA A 69 -1.56 22.44 0.69
C ALA A 69 -0.83 22.39 2.05
N GLU A 70 -0.55 21.20 2.59
CA GLU A 70 0.18 21.05 3.85
C GLU A 70 1.65 21.47 3.70
N LEU A 71 2.30 21.13 2.60
CA LEU A 71 3.65 21.55 2.30
C LEU A 71 3.76 23.07 2.14
N ALA A 72 2.78 23.70 1.49
CA ALA A 72 2.72 25.15 1.36
C ALA A 72 2.58 25.88 2.71
N ARG A 73 2.03 25.19 3.72
CA ARG A 73 1.95 25.66 5.11
C ARG A 73 3.19 25.35 5.95
N GLY A 74 4.22 24.75 5.35
CA GLY A 74 5.42 24.31 6.06
C GLY A 74 5.22 23.08 6.94
N ARG A 75 4.17 22.29 6.71
CA ARG A 75 3.81 21.13 7.53
C ARG A 75 4.35 19.84 6.90
N ASP A 76 5.64 19.58 7.10
CA ASP A 76 6.30 18.33 6.64
C ASP A 76 7.08 17.68 7.77
N THR A 77 6.35 17.12 8.72
CA THR A 77 6.97 16.46 9.86
C THR A 77 7.65 15.17 9.44
N HIS A 78 8.95 15.06 9.69
CA HIS A 78 9.77 13.88 9.35
C HIS A 78 9.61 13.42 7.90
N THR A 79 9.45 14.35 6.96
CA THR A 79 9.28 14.09 5.52
C THR A 79 8.03 13.28 5.15
N LEU A 80 7.11 13.04 6.09
CA LEU A 80 5.92 12.23 5.86
C LEU A 80 5.02 12.78 4.75
N THR A 81 4.75 14.08 4.77
CA THR A 81 3.87 14.71 3.77
C THR A 81 4.48 14.66 2.38
N ARG A 82 5.79 14.88 2.26
CA ARG A 82 6.53 14.76 0.99
C ARG A 82 6.55 13.33 0.47
N ALA A 83 6.82 12.35 1.35
CA ALA A 83 6.79 10.93 0.98
C ALA A 83 5.39 10.51 0.51
N THR A 84 4.34 10.94 1.23
CA THR A 84 2.94 10.68 0.85
C THR A 84 2.60 11.33 -0.48
N LEU A 85 3.06 12.56 -0.76
CA LEU A 85 2.87 13.24 -2.05
C LEU A 85 3.50 12.44 -3.20
N VAL A 86 4.73 11.97 -3.04
CA VAL A 86 5.43 11.16 -4.06
C VAL A 86 4.61 9.92 -4.41
N ILE A 87 4.14 9.20 -3.39
CA ILE A 87 3.35 7.98 -3.58
C ILE A 87 2.01 8.28 -4.25
N ALA A 88 1.34 9.36 -3.83
CA ALA A 88 0.06 9.77 -4.41
C ALA A 88 0.20 10.18 -5.88
N LEU A 89 1.23 10.93 -6.23
CA LEU A 89 1.55 11.31 -7.61
C LEU A 89 1.77 10.07 -8.49
N LYS A 90 2.55 9.09 -8.01
CA LYS A 90 2.77 7.84 -8.74
C LYS A 90 1.46 7.08 -8.98
N ILE A 91 0.60 6.98 -7.95
CA ILE A 91 -0.70 6.28 -8.04
C ILE A 91 -1.67 7.05 -8.96
N ALA A 92 -1.60 8.39 -8.99
CA ALA A 92 -2.37 9.24 -9.90
C ALA A 92 -1.85 9.21 -11.35
N GLY A 93 -0.77 8.48 -11.65
CA GLY A 93 -0.18 8.41 -12.99
C GLY A 93 0.69 9.61 -13.37
N SER A 94 1.02 10.48 -12.42
CA SER A 94 1.90 11.65 -12.63
C SER A 94 3.36 11.27 -12.39
N GLU A 95 3.92 10.39 -13.21
CA GLU A 95 5.24 9.76 -12.99
C GLU A 95 6.38 10.76 -12.92
N ASP A 96 6.47 11.68 -13.89
CA ASP A 96 7.52 12.70 -13.94
C ASP A 96 7.48 13.61 -12.70
N GLU A 97 6.29 13.99 -12.25
CA GLU A 97 6.12 14.78 -11.03
C GLU A 97 6.49 13.99 -9.78
N ALA A 98 6.13 12.69 -9.72
CA ALA A 98 6.52 11.81 -8.62
C ALA A 98 8.05 11.72 -8.52
N MET A 99 8.75 11.48 -9.63
CA MET A 99 10.21 11.45 -9.65
C MET A 99 10.81 12.81 -9.27
N ALA A 100 10.28 13.92 -9.79
CA ALA A 100 10.74 15.26 -9.43
C ALA A 100 10.56 15.56 -7.93
N ALA A 101 9.47 15.13 -7.33
CA ALA A 101 9.17 15.33 -5.90
C ALA A 101 10.10 14.53 -4.96
N THR A 102 10.85 13.54 -5.47
CA THR A 102 11.86 12.82 -4.68
C THR A 102 13.13 13.62 -4.43
N LYS A 103 13.34 14.73 -5.16
CA LYS A 103 14.57 15.51 -5.06
C LYS A 103 14.82 16.01 -3.63
N GLY A 104 15.95 15.62 -3.03
CA GLY A 104 16.31 15.96 -1.66
C GLY A 104 15.42 15.33 -0.57
N LEU A 105 14.56 14.35 -0.91
CA LEU A 105 13.71 13.68 0.06
C LEU A 105 14.53 12.79 1.01
N ILE A 106 15.47 12.01 0.46
CA ILE A 106 16.33 11.14 1.25
C ILE A 106 17.24 11.96 2.15
N ASP A 107 17.91 13.00 1.62
CA ASP A 107 18.80 13.87 2.40
C ASP A 107 18.05 14.54 3.57
N ALA A 108 16.82 15.01 3.32
CA ALA A 108 15.98 15.59 4.35
C ALA A 108 15.56 14.56 5.40
N ALA A 109 15.31 13.31 5.02
CA ALA A 109 14.98 12.24 5.95
C ALA A 109 16.21 11.83 6.79
N GLU A 110 17.39 11.74 6.18
CA GLU A 110 18.66 11.49 6.89
C GLU A 110 18.95 12.56 7.94
N ALA A 111 18.73 13.82 7.60
CA ALA A 111 18.92 14.95 8.52
C ALA A 111 18.01 14.88 9.78
N THR A 112 16.91 14.12 9.73
CA THR A 112 16.05 13.90 10.91
C THR A 112 16.65 12.92 11.92
N HIS A 113 17.66 12.13 11.56
CA HIS A 113 18.19 11.02 12.34
C HIS A 113 17.11 10.02 12.82
N ASN A 114 15.99 9.94 12.09
CA ASN A 114 14.87 9.08 12.40
C ASN A 114 14.81 7.90 11.39
N PRO A 115 15.11 6.64 11.84
CA PRO A 115 15.08 5.48 10.94
C PRO A 115 13.72 5.28 10.27
N TRP A 116 12.62 5.60 10.96
CA TRP A 116 11.28 5.53 10.38
C TRP A 116 11.11 6.51 9.21
N ALA A 117 11.55 7.76 9.36
CA ALA A 117 11.48 8.77 8.31
C ALA A 117 12.32 8.38 7.10
N LEU A 118 13.53 7.86 7.35
CA LEU A 118 14.43 7.43 6.29
C LEU A 118 13.89 6.21 5.51
N SER A 119 13.41 5.19 6.21
CA SER A 119 12.82 4.02 5.54
C SER A 119 11.56 4.36 4.76
N LEU A 120 10.74 5.30 5.26
CA LEU A 120 9.56 5.83 4.54
C LEU A 120 9.97 6.62 3.29
N ALA A 121 11.00 7.46 3.38
CA ALA A 121 11.51 8.22 2.23
C ALA A 121 12.07 7.29 1.16
N LEU A 122 12.79 6.24 1.54
CA LEU A 122 13.31 5.22 0.64
C LEU A 122 12.19 4.41 -0.03
N TRP A 123 11.12 4.09 0.71
CA TRP A 123 9.92 3.48 0.12
C TRP A 123 9.26 4.39 -0.92
N ALA A 124 9.05 5.67 -0.61
CA ALA A 124 8.48 6.64 -1.54
C ALA A 124 9.36 6.83 -2.78
N TYR A 125 10.67 6.96 -2.57
CA TYR A 125 11.66 7.09 -3.63
C TYR A 125 11.64 5.87 -4.57
N GLY A 126 11.77 4.66 -4.02
CA GLY A 126 11.70 3.43 -4.82
C GLY A 126 10.36 3.27 -5.54
N THR A 127 9.25 3.69 -4.93
CA THR A 127 7.93 3.68 -5.58
C THR A 127 7.87 4.62 -6.79
N ALA A 128 8.50 5.80 -6.74
CA ALA A 128 8.53 6.74 -7.85
C ALA A 128 9.30 6.19 -9.06
N PHE A 129 10.39 5.44 -8.81
CA PHE A 129 11.25 4.90 -9.86
C PHE A 129 10.92 3.47 -10.29
N LEU A 130 9.89 2.84 -9.72
CA LEU A 130 9.58 1.43 -9.88
C LEU A 130 9.54 0.96 -11.35
N ASP A 131 8.93 1.75 -12.22
CA ASP A 131 8.75 1.41 -13.64
C ASP A 131 9.78 2.11 -14.54
N ALA A 132 10.30 3.29 -14.15
CA ALA A 132 11.24 4.07 -14.93
C ALA A 132 12.71 3.63 -14.78
N ASP A 133 13.09 3.19 -13.59
CA ASP A 133 14.45 2.74 -13.26
C ASP A 133 14.37 1.65 -12.17
N PRO A 134 14.07 0.39 -12.56
CA PRO A 134 13.87 -0.72 -11.62
C PRO A 134 15.07 -1.00 -10.73
N ASP A 135 16.30 -0.83 -11.24
CA ASP A 135 17.52 -1.09 -10.47
C ASP A 135 17.72 -0.05 -9.37
N ARG A 136 17.51 1.20 -9.69
CA ARG A 136 17.50 2.30 -8.72
C ARG A 136 16.41 2.15 -7.66
N ALA A 137 15.23 1.73 -8.08
CA ALA A 137 14.13 1.42 -7.16
C ALA A 137 14.51 0.29 -6.21
N ARG A 138 15.08 -0.80 -6.74
CA ARG A 138 15.54 -1.96 -5.97
C ARG A 138 16.56 -1.57 -4.90
N GLU A 139 17.60 -0.83 -5.29
CA GLU A 139 18.66 -0.39 -4.37
C GLU A 139 18.08 0.43 -3.20
N ALA A 140 17.23 1.41 -3.50
CA ALA A 140 16.59 2.23 -2.47
C ALA A 140 15.71 1.40 -1.54
N MET A 141 14.90 0.50 -2.09
CA MET A 141 14.00 -0.35 -1.31
C MET A 141 14.75 -1.35 -0.43
N LEU A 142 15.81 -1.98 -0.92
CA LEU A 142 16.65 -2.90 -0.14
C LEU A 142 17.31 -2.17 1.03
N ARG A 143 17.87 -0.98 0.80
CA ARG A 143 18.38 -0.13 1.89
C ARG A 143 17.29 0.19 2.92
N GLY A 144 16.09 0.52 2.44
CA GLY A 144 14.93 0.80 3.30
C GLY A 144 14.51 -0.39 4.15
N VAL A 145 14.53 -1.62 3.59
CA VAL A 145 14.22 -2.87 4.31
C VAL A 145 15.18 -3.06 5.48
N VAL A 146 16.49 -2.95 5.25
CA VAL A 146 17.49 -3.10 6.31
C VAL A 146 17.24 -2.12 7.46
N ILE A 147 17.02 -0.83 7.15
CA ILE A 147 16.74 0.21 8.15
C ILE A 147 15.43 -0.08 8.91
N ALA A 148 14.38 -0.53 8.21
CA ALA A 148 13.10 -0.85 8.82
C ALA A 148 13.21 -2.06 9.76
N GLN A 149 13.95 -3.09 9.38
CA GLN A 149 14.23 -4.28 10.19
C GLN A 149 15.02 -3.93 11.43
N ASP A 150 16.14 -3.23 11.28
CA ASP A 150 17.03 -2.84 12.39
C ASP A 150 16.31 -1.95 13.42
N SER A 151 15.35 -1.13 12.96
CA SER A 151 14.55 -0.27 13.83
C SER A 151 13.25 -0.92 14.34
N GLY A 152 12.93 -2.14 13.94
CA GLY A 152 11.70 -2.85 14.28
C GLY A 152 10.44 -2.27 13.64
N ASN A 153 10.57 -1.51 12.57
CA ASN A 153 9.45 -0.87 11.88
C ASN A 153 8.77 -1.81 10.88
N ARG A 154 7.99 -2.77 11.39
CA ARG A 154 7.30 -3.78 10.60
C ARG A 154 6.34 -3.22 9.56
N THR A 155 5.75 -2.05 9.79
CA THR A 155 4.82 -1.43 8.83
C THR A 155 5.54 -1.00 7.55
N ILE A 156 6.64 -0.27 7.67
CA ILE A 156 7.41 0.18 6.50
C ILE A 156 8.14 -0.99 5.85
N GLU A 157 8.67 -1.94 6.64
CA GLU A 157 9.22 -3.20 6.11
C GLU A 157 8.20 -3.91 5.20
N THR A 158 6.94 -4.02 5.64
CA THR A 158 5.87 -4.64 4.86
C THR A 158 5.60 -3.90 3.55
N TYR A 159 5.59 -2.57 3.57
CA TYR A 159 5.37 -1.78 2.35
C TYR A 159 6.54 -1.89 1.37
N LEU A 160 7.77 -1.89 1.87
CA LEU A 160 8.98 -2.11 1.08
C LEU A 160 8.99 -3.52 0.47
N ALA A 161 8.73 -4.55 1.27
CA ALA A 161 8.64 -5.93 0.81
C ALA A 161 7.55 -6.09 -0.28
N SER A 162 6.38 -5.46 -0.11
CA SER A 162 5.31 -5.49 -1.13
C SER A 162 5.74 -4.88 -2.46
N ARG A 163 6.56 -3.83 -2.43
CA ARG A 163 7.09 -3.20 -3.66
C ARG A 163 8.20 -4.00 -4.29
N LEU A 164 9.10 -4.56 -3.49
CA LEU A 164 10.14 -5.49 -3.96
C LEU A 164 9.51 -6.74 -4.57
N ALA A 165 8.47 -7.31 -3.94
CA ALA A 165 7.74 -8.44 -4.49
C ALA A 165 7.23 -8.13 -5.92
N ARG A 166 6.63 -6.96 -6.12
CA ARG A 166 6.14 -6.54 -7.43
C ARG A 166 7.29 -6.31 -8.42
N LEU A 167 8.36 -5.67 -7.99
CA LEU A 167 9.53 -5.41 -8.81
C LEU A 167 10.19 -6.71 -9.28
N GLU A 168 10.45 -7.65 -8.36
CA GLU A 168 10.99 -8.95 -8.70
C GLU A 168 10.02 -9.76 -9.58
N ALA A 169 8.71 -9.66 -9.31
CA ALA A 169 7.70 -10.28 -10.16
C ALA A 169 7.72 -9.75 -11.60
N GLN A 170 8.01 -8.49 -11.83
CA GLN A 170 7.98 -7.87 -13.17
C GLN A 170 9.31 -7.97 -13.91
N HIS A 171 10.43 -7.78 -13.23
CA HIS A 171 11.73 -7.53 -13.84
C HIS A 171 12.86 -8.43 -13.32
N GLY A 172 12.60 -9.24 -12.27
CA GLY A 172 13.62 -10.01 -11.58
C GLY A 172 13.31 -11.49 -11.43
N ASP A 173 13.65 -12.02 -10.27
CA ASP A 173 13.54 -13.43 -9.93
C ASP A 173 12.16 -13.76 -9.31
N PRO A 174 11.38 -14.68 -9.92
CA PRO A 174 10.10 -15.14 -9.37
C PRO A 174 10.21 -15.73 -7.97
N LEU A 175 11.30 -16.41 -7.61
CA LEU A 175 11.51 -16.98 -6.29
C LEU A 175 11.67 -15.86 -5.24
N ALA A 176 12.49 -14.85 -5.54
CA ALA A 176 12.63 -13.68 -4.68
C ALA A 176 11.30 -12.93 -4.54
N ALA A 177 10.51 -12.81 -5.61
CA ALA A 177 9.19 -12.23 -5.56
C ALA A 177 8.27 -12.97 -4.59
N LEU A 178 8.22 -14.31 -4.65
CA LEU A 178 7.42 -15.14 -3.76
C LEU A 178 7.84 -15.00 -2.29
N ASP A 179 9.14 -14.88 -2.00
CA ASP A 179 9.65 -14.65 -0.65
C ASP A 179 9.16 -13.30 -0.09
N TYR A 180 9.23 -12.22 -0.88
CA TYR A 180 8.71 -10.92 -0.47
C TYR A 180 7.17 -10.90 -0.32
N PHE A 181 6.44 -11.61 -1.19
CA PHE A 181 4.99 -11.77 -1.03
C PHE A 181 4.64 -12.49 0.27
N LEU A 182 5.36 -13.56 0.60
CA LEU A 182 5.17 -14.32 1.83
C LEU A 182 5.32 -13.44 3.07
N VAL A 183 6.39 -12.62 3.14
CA VAL A 183 6.62 -11.67 4.25
C VAL A 183 5.46 -10.66 4.33
N SER A 184 5.10 -10.05 3.20
CA SER A 184 4.06 -9.02 3.15
C SER A 184 2.70 -9.54 3.56
N ILE A 185 2.30 -10.72 3.05
CA ILE A 185 0.99 -11.33 3.33
C ILE A 185 0.88 -11.67 4.82
N ARG A 186 1.91 -12.30 5.40
CA ARG A 186 1.92 -12.64 6.83
C ARG A 186 1.80 -11.39 7.71
N HIS A 187 2.62 -10.37 7.49
CA HIS A 187 2.59 -9.14 8.29
C HIS A 187 1.24 -8.40 8.18
N LEU A 188 0.66 -8.32 6.98
CA LEU A 188 -0.63 -7.67 6.77
C LEU A 188 -1.78 -8.45 7.40
N HIS A 189 -1.73 -9.78 7.34
CA HIS A 189 -2.70 -10.65 8.00
C HIS A 189 -2.64 -10.49 9.52
N ASP A 190 -1.44 -10.59 10.12
CA ASP A 190 -1.21 -10.46 11.56
C ASP A 190 -1.63 -9.09 12.10
N SER A 191 -1.47 -8.04 11.32
CA SER A 191 -1.89 -6.67 11.68
C SER A 191 -3.36 -6.37 11.41
N GLY A 192 -4.11 -7.29 10.79
CA GLY A 192 -5.51 -7.09 10.41
C GLY A 192 -5.73 -6.08 9.29
N ASN A 193 -4.69 -5.75 8.50
CA ASN A 193 -4.78 -4.78 7.40
C ASN A 193 -5.44 -5.38 6.16
N SER A 194 -6.77 -5.48 6.21
CA SER A 194 -7.58 -6.13 5.17
C SER A 194 -7.61 -5.38 3.82
N THR A 195 -7.33 -4.10 3.80
CA THR A 195 -7.32 -3.31 2.56
C THR A 195 -6.02 -3.49 1.79
N THR A 196 -4.87 -3.31 2.46
CA THR A 196 -3.57 -3.43 1.81
C THR A 196 -3.27 -4.86 1.38
N ILE A 197 -3.72 -5.88 2.13
CA ILE A 197 -3.52 -7.28 1.78
C ILE A 197 -4.17 -7.64 0.44
N ARG A 198 -5.32 -7.05 0.10
CA ARG A 198 -5.97 -7.25 -1.20
C ARG A 198 -5.12 -6.73 -2.36
N ALA A 199 -4.46 -5.59 -2.20
CA ALA A 199 -3.54 -5.06 -3.21
C ALA A 199 -2.30 -5.95 -3.38
N VAL A 200 -1.76 -6.51 -2.28
CA VAL A 200 -0.64 -7.47 -2.34
C VAL A 200 -1.07 -8.75 -3.05
N LEU A 201 -2.26 -9.26 -2.76
CA LEU A 201 -2.83 -10.44 -3.44
C LEU A 201 -3.15 -10.17 -4.92
N ALA A 202 -3.53 -8.94 -5.29
CA ALA A 202 -3.69 -8.53 -6.69
C ALA A 202 -2.36 -8.62 -7.46
N ALA A 203 -1.26 -8.15 -6.85
CA ALA A 203 0.07 -8.24 -7.44
C ALA A 203 0.56 -9.71 -7.53
N LEU A 204 0.28 -10.52 -6.51
CA LEU A 204 0.58 -11.96 -6.53
C LEU A 204 -0.22 -12.69 -7.61
N ALA A 205 -1.51 -12.36 -7.80
CA ALA A 205 -2.32 -12.90 -8.88
C ALA A 205 -1.73 -12.57 -10.27
N ALA A 206 -1.19 -11.35 -10.44
CA ALA A 206 -0.50 -10.98 -11.68
C ALA A 206 0.77 -11.82 -11.90
N LEU A 207 1.53 -12.14 -10.85
CA LEU A 207 2.67 -13.07 -10.94
C LEU A 207 2.22 -14.48 -11.33
N PHE A 208 1.21 -15.06 -10.67
CA PHE A 208 0.68 -16.37 -11.02
C PHE A 208 0.16 -16.44 -12.46
N ASN A 209 -0.52 -15.37 -12.92
CA ASN A 209 -0.94 -15.28 -14.32
C ASN A 209 0.25 -15.34 -15.29
N ARG A 210 1.37 -14.70 -14.97
CA ARG A 210 2.61 -14.77 -15.79
C ARG A 210 3.29 -16.14 -15.75
N LEU A 211 3.21 -16.82 -14.62
CA LEU A 211 3.77 -18.17 -14.46
C LEU A 211 2.89 -19.27 -15.06
N GLY A 212 1.69 -18.93 -15.57
CA GLY A 212 0.76 -19.88 -16.17
C GLY A 212 -0.20 -20.56 -15.18
N HIS A 213 -0.17 -20.16 -13.89
CA HIS A 213 -1.11 -20.67 -12.88
C HIS A 213 -2.46 -19.91 -12.96
N TYR A 214 -3.14 -20.06 -14.09
CA TYR A 214 -4.30 -19.22 -14.44
C TYR A 214 -5.50 -19.37 -13.51
N GLU A 215 -5.80 -20.59 -13.03
CA GLU A 215 -6.91 -20.83 -12.10
C GLU A 215 -6.68 -20.19 -10.73
N VAL A 216 -5.43 -20.28 -10.24
CA VAL A 216 -4.99 -19.63 -9.01
C VAL A 216 -5.12 -18.12 -9.14
N ALA A 217 -4.60 -17.57 -10.25
CA ALA A 217 -4.65 -16.14 -10.54
C ALA A 217 -6.10 -15.64 -10.64
N ALA A 218 -7.00 -16.38 -11.28
CA ALA A 218 -8.41 -16.01 -11.38
C ALA A 218 -9.12 -16.00 -10.01
N THR A 219 -8.86 -17.02 -9.18
CA THR A 219 -9.42 -17.11 -7.83
C THR A 219 -8.95 -15.94 -6.97
N MET A 220 -7.64 -15.63 -6.97
CA MET A 220 -7.10 -14.50 -6.22
C MET A 220 -7.60 -13.15 -6.76
N SER A 221 -7.71 -13.00 -8.08
CA SER A 221 -8.23 -11.78 -8.69
C SER A 221 -9.66 -11.47 -8.22
N GLY A 222 -10.53 -12.47 -8.12
CA GLY A 222 -11.90 -12.29 -7.61
C GLY A 222 -11.94 -11.75 -6.18
N PHE A 223 -11.05 -12.22 -5.31
CA PHE A 223 -10.92 -11.68 -3.94
C PHE A 223 -10.32 -10.28 -3.91
N ALA A 224 -9.31 -10.03 -4.73
CA ALA A 224 -8.46 -8.84 -4.66
C ALA A 224 -9.01 -7.63 -5.42
N ASP A 225 -9.96 -7.84 -6.37
CA ASP A 225 -10.47 -6.81 -7.27
C ASP A 225 -11.34 -5.80 -6.54
N MET A 226 -10.74 -4.66 -6.21
CA MET A 226 -11.41 -3.52 -5.57
C MET A 226 -10.78 -2.19 -6.06
N PRO A 227 -11.46 -1.03 -5.88
CA PRO A 227 -10.96 0.26 -6.36
C PRO A 227 -9.53 0.58 -5.91
N TYR A 228 -9.20 0.34 -4.65
CA TYR A 228 -7.86 0.53 -4.13
C TYR A 228 -6.82 -0.37 -4.84
N SER A 229 -7.11 -1.67 -5.00
CA SER A 229 -6.20 -2.59 -5.69
C SER A 229 -5.95 -2.15 -7.13
N ARG A 230 -7.00 -1.74 -7.85
CA ARG A 230 -6.87 -1.25 -9.23
C ARG A 230 -6.03 0.02 -9.35
N SER A 231 -6.08 0.91 -8.35
CA SER A 231 -5.30 2.15 -8.36
C SER A 231 -3.81 1.92 -8.07
N VAL A 232 -3.48 0.95 -7.20
CA VAL A 232 -2.08 0.70 -6.79
C VAL A 232 -1.41 -0.46 -7.54
N VAL A 233 -2.19 -1.33 -8.19
CA VAL A 233 -1.76 -2.48 -8.99
C VAL A 233 -2.57 -2.50 -10.29
N PRO A 234 -2.30 -1.59 -11.24
CA PRO A 234 -3.07 -1.49 -12.49
C PRO A 234 -3.04 -2.77 -13.34
N GLU A 235 -2.01 -3.60 -13.16
CA GLU A 235 -1.85 -4.89 -13.84
C GLU A 235 -2.99 -5.88 -13.55
N ILE A 236 -3.73 -5.71 -12.46
CA ILE A 236 -4.88 -6.59 -12.17
C ILE A 236 -5.93 -6.51 -13.28
N SER A 237 -6.18 -5.30 -13.82
CA SER A 237 -7.20 -5.11 -14.87
C SER A 237 -6.81 -5.80 -16.17
N THR A 238 -5.57 -5.68 -16.61
CA THR A 238 -5.06 -6.36 -17.81
C THR A 238 -4.94 -7.86 -17.59
N GLY A 239 -4.58 -8.30 -16.38
CA GLY A 239 -4.56 -9.69 -15.97
C GLY A 239 -5.93 -10.36 -16.05
N ILE A 240 -6.98 -9.69 -15.60
CA ILE A 240 -8.37 -10.18 -15.69
C ILE A 240 -8.77 -10.40 -17.16
N ILE A 241 -8.46 -9.44 -18.04
CA ILE A 241 -8.75 -9.57 -19.48
C ILE A 241 -8.02 -10.80 -20.07
N HIS A 242 -6.75 -11.01 -19.71
CA HIS A 242 -5.97 -12.15 -20.15
C HIS A 242 -6.54 -13.47 -19.62
N LEU A 243 -6.87 -13.54 -18.33
CA LEU A 243 -7.44 -14.74 -17.70
C LEU A 243 -8.76 -15.15 -18.34
N ARG A 244 -9.65 -14.20 -18.65
CA ARG A 244 -10.89 -14.46 -19.41
C ARG A 244 -10.63 -15.05 -20.79
N LYS A 245 -9.61 -14.54 -21.48
CA LYS A 245 -9.23 -15.05 -22.80
C LYS A 245 -8.69 -16.48 -22.74
N VAL A 246 -7.91 -16.82 -21.71
CA VAL A 246 -7.26 -18.15 -21.59
C VAL A 246 -8.22 -19.20 -21.03
N LEU A 247 -8.96 -18.86 -19.99
CA LEU A 247 -9.85 -19.79 -19.28
C LEU A 247 -11.27 -19.85 -19.89
N GLY A 248 -11.66 -18.85 -20.65
CA GLY A 248 -13.05 -18.59 -21.02
C GLY A 248 -13.82 -17.88 -19.92
N ASP A 249 -14.87 -17.10 -20.30
CA ASP A 249 -15.63 -16.29 -19.37
C ASP A 249 -16.30 -17.10 -18.26
N GLU A 250 -16.91 -18.24 -18.58
CA GLU A 250 -17.62 -19.08 -17.61
C GLU A 250 -16.69 -19.62 -16.53
N THR A 251 -15.53 -20.17 -16.92
CA THR A 251 -14.53 -20.69 -15.97
C THR A 251 -13.96 -19.57 -15.13
N TYR A 252 -13.59 -18.44 -15.75
CA TYR A 252 -13.08 -17.28 -15.02
C TYR A 252 -14.08 -16.79 -13.97
N GLU A 253 -15.36 -16.59 -14.35
CA GLU A 253 -16.40 -16.11 -13.43
C GLU A 253 -16.66 -17.07 -12.27
N SER A 254 -16.59 -18.38 -12.52
CA SER A 254 -16.71 -19.40 -11.48
C SER A 254 -15.59 -19.30 -10.45
N LEU A 255 -14.34 -19.21 -10.93
CA LEU A 255 -13.14 -19.09 -10.07
C LEU A 255 -13.10 -17.76 -9.32
N ALA A 256 -13.38 -16.65 -10.00
CA ALA A 256 -13.42 -15.33 -9.41
C ALA A 256 -14.48 -15.23 -8.29
N ARG A 257 -15.67 -15.79 -8.53
CA ARG A 257 -16.75 -15.85 -7.53
C ARG A 257 -16.36 -16.70 -6.32
N ARG A 258 -15.65 -17.80 -6.54
CA ARG A 258 -15.08 -18.60 -5.44
C ARG A 258 -14.14 -17.75 -4.57
N GLY A 259 -13.24 -16.98 -5.20
CA GLY A 259 -12.33 -16.07 -4.50
C GLY A 259 -13.06 -14.97 -3.75
N GLU A 260 -14.05 -14.31 -4.37
CA GLU A 260 -14.87 -13.24 -3.78
C GLU A 260 -15.58 -13.70 -2.49
N GLN A 261 -16.01 -14.96 -2.43
CA GLN A 261 -16.70 -15.55 -1.28
C GLN A 261 -15.76 -15.95 -0.15
N MET A 262 -14.45 -15.96 -0.35
CA MET A 262 -13.49 -16.32 0.68
C MET A 262 -13.38 -15.22 1.75
N THR A 263 -13.20 -15.66 3.00
CA THR A 263 -12.75 -14.74 4.07
C THR A 263 -11.27 -14.38 3.84
N THR A 264 -10.82 -13.27 4.43
CA THR A 264 -9.41 -12.88 4.36
C THR A 264 -8.49 -13.99 4.87
N ALA A 265 -8.83 -14.65 5.97
CA ALA A 265 -8.03 -15.76 6.51
C ALA A 265 -7.96 -16.96 5.55
N ALA A 266 -9.09 -17.34 4.93
CA ALA A 266 -9.13 -18.44 3.96
C ALA A 266 -8.30 -18.11 2.70
N MET A 267 -8.39 -16.87 2.19
CA MET A 267 -7.60 -16.43 1.05
C MET A 267 -6.10 -16.36 1.37
N VAL A 268 -5.74 -15.93 2.58
CA VAL A 268 -4.33 -15.94 3.03
C VAL A 268 -3.79 -17.37 3.06
N THR A 269 -4.49 -18.30 3.69
CA THR A 269 -4.08 -19.71 3.70
C THR A 269 -3.90 -20.23 2.27
N TYR A 270 -4.89 -20.02 1.42
CA TYR A 270 -4.83 -20.40 0.01
C TYR A 270 -3.62 -19.80 -0.72
N ALA A 271 -3.35 -18.50 -0.51
CA ALA A 271 -2.21 -17.83 -1.14
C ALA A 271 -0.86 -18.40 -0.67
N LEU A 272 -0.72 -18.69 0.64
CA LEU A 272 0.50 -19.27 1.20
C LEU A 272 0.75 -20.68 0.65
N ASP A 273 -0.29 -21.52 0.57
CA ASP A 273 -0.20 -22.86 0.00
C ASP A 273 0.27 -22.79 -1.47
N GLN A 274 -0.31 -21.89 -2.25
CA GLN A 274 0.05 -21.70 -3.66
C GLN A 274 1.47 -21.14 -3.85
N ILE A 275 1.94 -20.28 -2.94
CA ILE A 275 3.35 -19.83 -2.93
C ILE A 275 4.29 -21.02 -2.69
N ASP A 276 4.00 -21.87 -1.70
CA ASP A 276 4.87 -23.01 -1.36
C ASP A 276 4.89 -24.06 -2.48
N GLU A 277 3.76 -24.35 -3.11
CA GLU A 277 3.67 -25.24 -4.28
C GLU A 277 4.52 -24.69 -5.44
N THR A 278 4.32 -23.43 -5.82
CA THR A 278 5.04 -22.79 -6.94
C THR A 278 6.54 -22.69 -6.68
N ARG A 279 6.98 -22.40 -5.44
CA ARG A 279 8.39 -22.43 -5.07
C ARG A 279 9.01 -23.80 -5.27
N THR A 280 8.27 -24.85 -4.93
CA THR A 280 8.73 -26.22 -5.13
C THR A 280 8.91 -26.54 -6.61
N GLU A 281 7.95 -26.13 -7.45
CA GLU A 281 8.01 -26.31 -8.91
C GLU A 281 9.19 -25.55 -9.53
N LEU A 282 9.37 -24.27 -9.18
CA LEU A 282 10.46 -23.44 -9.71
C LEU A 282 11.84 -23.98 -9.32
N ASN A 283 12.01 -24.44 -8.07
CA ASN A 283 13.27 -25.05 -7.62
C ASN A 283 13.55 -26.40 -8.30
N ALA A 284 12.55 -27.13 -8.77
CA ALA A 284 12.74 -28.40 -9.47
C ALA A 284 13.19 -28.21 -10.93
N VAL A 285 13.03 -27.03 -11.49
CA VAL A 285 13.38 -26.68 -12.89
C VAL A 285 14.74 -25.97 -12.99
N SER A 286 15.21 -25.38 -11.87
CA SER A 286 16.50 -24.69 -11.76
C SER A 286 17.65 -25.68 -11.55
#